data_3f853d0c263531d442e2f208c134cd47
#
_entry.id   3f853d0c263531d442e2f208c134cd47
#
_cell.length_a   1.000
_cell.length_b   1.000
_cell.length_c   1.000
_cell.angle_alpha   90.00
_cell.angle_beta   90.00
_cell.angle_gamma   90.00
#
_symmetry.space_group_name_H-M   'P 1'
#
loop_
_entity.id
_entity.type
_entity.pdbx_description
1 polymer ?
#
loop_
_entity_poly.entity_id
_entity_poly.type
_entity_poly.pdbx_seq_one_letter_code
_entity_poly.pdbx_strand_id
1 'polypeptide(L)'
;MSYLTEEERFLAVTVSKTRYAARAQRNLDFNIDHDYIMTLLEKQNSKCALTGWPMEFTRSGVPGNGNPYGCTIDRINSDLGYIKGNVQLTCWWPNKVKSNMSNSEFIKMCKDVAETC
;
A
#
# COMPACT_ATOMS: atom_id res chain seq x y z
N MET A 1 -17.55 -7.57 23.57
CA MET A 1 -17.36 -7.66 22.11
C MET A 1 -16.76 -6.38 21.60
N SER A 2 -15.64 -6.47 20.91
CA SER A 2 -15.01 -5.29 20.31
C SER A 2 -15.47 -5.14 18.86
N TYR A 3 -15.76 -3.91 18.47
CA TYR A 3 -16.14 -3.59 17.12
C TYR A 3 -14.92 -3.01 16.42
N LEU A 4 -14.65 -3.51 15.21
CA LEU A 4 -13.55 -2.99 14.40
C LEU A 4 -13.93 -1.61 13.84
N THR A 5 -12.96 -0.72 13.77
CA THR A 5 -13.11 0.56 13.08
C THR A 5 -13.18 0.34 11.58
N GLU A 6 -13.53 1.37 10.82
CA GLU A 6 -13.52 1.30 9.35
C GLU A 6 -12.11 0.96 8.85
N GLU A 7 -11.08 1.59 9.42
CA GLU A 7 -9.70 1.34 9.05
C GLU A 7 -9.31 -0.11 9.32
N GLU A 8 -9.68 -0.63 10.49
CA GLU A 8 -9.37 -2.01 10.86
C GLU A 8 -10.03 -3.01 9.90
N ARG A 9 -11.31 -2.80 9.58
CA ARG A 9 -12.04 -3.67 8.63
C ARG A 9 -11.45 -3.60 7.23
N PHE A 10 -11.19 -2.37 6.76
CA PHE A 10 -10.62 -2.16 5.44
C PHE A 10 -9.28 -2.88 5.30
N LEU A 11 -8.40 -2.71 6.28
CA LEU A 11 -7.06 -3.30 6.22
C LEU A 11 -7.09 -4.81 6.44
N ALA A 12 -8.01 -5.34 7.21
CA ALA A 12 -8.18 -6.79 7.34
C ALA A 12 -8.49 -7.43 5.99
N VAL A 13 -9.39 -6.82 5.22
CA VAL A 13 -9.74 -7.28 3.87
C VAL A 13 -8.54 -7.10 2.93
N THR A 14 -7.85 -5.98 3.01
CA THR A 14 -6.68 -5.69 2.17
C THR A 14 -5.57 -6.72 2.40
N VAL A 15 -5.27 -7.05 3.66
CA VAL A 15 -4.28 -8.08 4.00
C VAL A 15 -4.68 -9.43 3.41
N SER A 16 -5.95 -9.83 3.54
CA SER A 16 -6.43 -11.10 3.01
C SER A 16 -6.31 -11.17 1.49
N LYS A 17 -6.70 -10.11 0.79
CA LYS A 17 -6.58 -10.05 -0.67
C LYS A 17 -5.12 -10.07 -1.12
N THR A 18 -4.26 -9.37 -0.40
CA THR A 18 -2.83 -9.33 -0.71
C THR A 18 -2.20 -10.70 -0.52
N ARG A 19 -2.57 -11.40 0.56
CA ARG A 19 -2.09 -12.77 0.82
C ARG A 19 -2.49 -13.71 -0.31
N TYR A 20 -3.75 -13.66 -0.72
CA TYR A 20 -4.23 -14.50 -1.82
C TYR A 20 -3.46 -14.23 -3.10
N ALA A 21 -3.33 -12.96 -3.48
CA ALA A 21 -2.62 -12.59 -4.70
C ALA A 21 -1.14 -13.02 -4.65
N ALA A 22 -0.49 -12.84 -3.52
CA ALA A 22 0.92 -13.20 -3.36
C ALA A 22 1.14 -14.71 -3.53
N ARG A 23 0.29 -15.52 -2.88
CA ARG A 23 0.46 -16.98 -2.87
C ARG A 23 -0.08 -17.65 -4.12
N ALA A 24 -1.30 -17.27 -4.56
CA ALA A 24 -1.98 -17.97 -5.63
C ALA A 24 -1.59 -17.48 -7.02
N GLN A 25 -1.27 -16.22 -7.17
CA GLN A 25 -1.05 -15.61 -8.48
C GLN A 25 0.41 -15.26 -8.76
N ARG A 26 1.20 -14.94 -7.73
CA ARG A 26 2.55 -14.40 -7.92
C ARG A 26 3.64 -15.23 -7.26
N ASN A 27 3.27 -16.21 -6.45
CA ASN A 27 4.21 -17.07 -5.70
C ASN A 27 5.26 -16.25 -4.92
N LEU A 28 4.79 -15.23 -4.22
CA LEU A 28 5.63 -14.36 -3.40
C LEU A 28 5.54 -14.78 -1.93
N ASP A 29 6.63 -14.59 -1.21
CA ASP A 29 6.63 -14.78 0.25
C ASP A 29 5.66 -13.82 0.92
N PHE A 30 5.05 -14.26 2.01
CA PHE A 30 4.08 -13.47 2.74
C PHE A 30 4.15 -13.82 4.23
N ASN A 31 4.52 -12.86 5.07
CA ASN A 31 4.53 -13.07 6.53
C ASN A 31 4.01 -11.87 7.32
N ILE A 32 3.35 -10.92 6.64
CA ILE A 32 2.68 -9.81 7.32
C ILE A 32 1.29 -10.23 7.77
N ASP A 33 0.78 -9.59 8.80
CA ASP A 33 -0.56 -9.82 9.29
C ASP A 33 -1.25 -8.49 9.58
N HIS A 34 -2.51 -8.56 10.00
CA HIS A 34 -3.31 -7.38 10.27
C HIS A 34 -2.69 -6.52 11.36
N ASP A 35 -2.19 -7.13 12.44
CA ASP A 35 -1.59 -6.38 13.54
C ASP A 35 -0.34 -5.62 13.09
N TYR A 36 0.49 -6.25 12.26
CA TYR A 36 1.67 -5.59 11.71
C TYR A 36 1.28 -4.38 10.86
N ILE A 37 0.26 -4.53 10.02
CA ILE A 37 -0.21 -3.46 9.14
C ILE A 37 -0.83 -2.32 9.96
N MET A 38 -1.59 -2.62 11.02
CA MET A 38 -2.13 -1.57 11.90
C MET A 38 -1.01 -0.81 12.62
N THR A 39 0.06 -1.51 12.99
CA THR A 39 1.23 -0.86 13.59
C THR A 39 1.91 0.09 12.59
N LEU A 40 2.03 -0.31 11.33
CA LEU A 40 2.57 0.56 10.28
C LEU A 40 1.69 1.79 10.07
N LEU A 41 0.38 1.62 10.05
CA LEU A 41 -0.56 2.73 9.91
C LEU A 41 -0.36 3.77 11.01
N GLU A 42 -0.22 3.30 12.24
CA GLU A 42 0.03 4.16 13.38
C GLU A 42 1.37 4.90 13.24
N LYS A 43 2.43 4.18 12.89
CA LYS A 43 3.76 4.77 12.69
C LYS A 43 3.77 5.83 11.59
N GLN A 44 2.97 5.64 10.56
CA GLN A 44 2.87 6.58 9.44
C GLN A 44 1.86 7.70 9.70
N ASN A 45 1.18 7.72 10.84
CA ASN A 45 0.12 8.67 11.16
C ASN A 45 -0.97 8.70 10.09
N SER A 46 -1.33 7.53 9.56
CA SER A 46 -2.33 7.34 8.50
C SER A 46 -2.01 8.10 7.21
N LYS A 47 -0.74 8.41 6.99
CA LYS A 47 -0.29 9.15 5.81
C LYS A 47 0.50 8.25 4.87
N CYS A 48 0.33 8.49 3.58
CA CYS A 48 1.03 7.75 2.53
C CYS A 48 2.54 7.88 2.68
N ALA A 49 3.25 6.76 2.67
CA ALA A 49 4.71 6.75 2.81
C ALA A 49 5.43 7.46 1.66
N LEU A 50 4.79 7.57 0.49
CA LEU A 50 5.42 8.16 -0.70
C LEU A 50 5.09 9.64 -0.87
N THR A 51 3.87 10.06 -0.53
CA THR A 51 3.41 11.42 -0.81
C THR A 51 3.14 12.24 0.44
N GLY A 52 2.97 11.59 1.58
CA GLY A 52 2.51 12.27 2.79
C GLY A 52 1.03 12.60 2.80
N TRP A 53 0.28 12.21 1.76
CA TRP A 53 -1.16 12.47 1.70
C TRP A 53 -1.89 11.65 2.77
N PRO A 54 -2.96 12.20 3.36
CA PRO A 54 -3.84 11.39 4.19
C PRO A 54 -4.42 10.25 3.37
N MET A 55 -4.42 9.05 3.92
CA MET A 55 -4.98 7.88 3.24
C MET A 55 -6.44 7.71 3.60
N GLU A 56 -7.22 7.18 2.66
CA GLU A 56 -8.64 6.87 2.84
C GLU A 56 -8.82 5.36 2.96
N PHE A 57 -9.86 4.96 3.66
CA PHE A 57 -10.13 3.54 3.95
C PHE A 57 -11.47 3.14 3.34
N THR A 58 -11.68 3.60 2.11
CA THR A 58 -12.87 3.29 1.32
C THR A 58 -12.43 2.90 -0.08
N ARG A 59 -13.24 2.07 -0.71
CA ARG A 59 -12.98 1.67 -2.09
C ARG A 59 -13.72 2.59 -3.03
N SER A 60 -13.18 2.74 -4.25
CA SER A 60 -13.85 3.51 -5.28
C SER A 60 -15.15 2.82 -5.69
N GLY A 61 -16.17 3.63 -5.97
CA GLY A 61 -17.39 3.15 -6.58
C GLY A 61 -17.30 2.98 -8.10
N VAL A 62 -16.16 3.30 -8.71
CA VAL A 62 -15.99 3.23 -10.17
C VAL A 62 -15.33 1.90 -10.51
N PRO A 63 -16.02 1.00 -11.25
CA PRO A 63 -15.45 -0.30 -11.61
C PRO A 63 -14.14 -0.13 -12.39
N GLY A 64 -13.13 -0.92 -12.03
CA GLY A 64 -11.84 -0.94 -12.69
C GLY A 64 -10.88 0.15 -12.24
N ASN A 65 -11.33 1.14 -11.46
CA ASN A 65 -10.49 2.21 -10.95
C ASN A 65 -10.48 2.17 -9.42
N GLY A 66 -9.28 2.17 -8.83
CA GLY A 66 -9.15 2.30 -7.39
C GLY A 66 -9.42 3.71 -6.92
N ASN A 67 -9.70 3.86 -5.62
CA ASN A 67 -9.73 5.18 -5.00
C ASN A 67 -8.30 5.73 -4.99
N PRO A 68 -8.01 6.86 -5.67
CA PRO A 68 -6.64 7.39 -5.75
C PRO A 68 -5.95 7.57 -4.40
N TYR A 69 -6.72 7.83 -3.35
CA TYR A 69 -6.21 8.06 -2.00
C TYR A 69 -6.43 6.85 -1.07
N GLY A 70 -6.94 5.76 -1.61
CA GLY A 70 -7.20 4.56 -0.82
C GLY A 70 -5.93 3.89 -0.36
N CYS A 71 -5.92 3.41 0.88
CA CYS A 71 -4.75 2.77 1.47
C CYS A 71 -4.44 1.44 0.78
N THR A 72 -3.18 1.23 0.42
CA THR A 72 -2.69 -0.01 -0.18
C THR A 72 -1.40 -0.44 0.50
N ILE A 73 -1.06 -1.72 0.31
CA ILE A 73 0.20 -2.28 0.80
C ILE A 73 1.16 -2.36 -0.38
N ASP A 74 2.27 -1.64 -0.29
CA ASP A 74 3.31 -1.58 -1.32
C ASP A 74 4.56 -2.29 -0.84
N ARG A 75 5.22 -3.03 -1.74
CA ARG A 75 6.54 -3.61 -1.47
C ARG A 75 7.60 -2.56 -1.71
N ILE A 76 8.47 -2.34 -0.73
CA ILE A 76 9.57 -1.38 -0.85
C ILE A 76 10.56 -1.87 -1.92
N ASN A 77 10.92 -3.15 -1.84
CA ASN A 77 11.72 -3.84 -2.85
C ASN A 77 10.84 -4.88 -3.53
N SER A 78 10.53 -4.69 -4.81
CA SER A 78 9.62 -5.56 -5.55
C SER A 78 10.23 -6.92 -5.89
N ASP A 79 11.52 -7.11 -5.68
CA ASP A 79 12.17 -8.42 -5.84
C ASP A 79 11.88 -9.34 -4.65
N LEU A 80 11.41 -8.78 -3.55
CA LEU A 80 11.04 -9.51 -2.34
C LEU A 80 9.52 -9.56 -2.20
N GLY A 81 9.04 -10.45 -1.33
CA GLY A 81 7.61 -10.58 -1.09
C GLY A 81 7.06 -9.58 -0.08
N TYR A 82 5.84 -9.85 0.35
CA TYR A 82 5.16 -9.07 1.39
C TYR A 82 5.60 -9.57 2.76
N ILE A 83 6.80 -9.19 3.14
CA ILE A 83 7.43 -9.64 4.38
C ILE A 83 7.68 -8.44 5.29
N LYS A 84 7.75 -8.71 6.59
CA LYS A 84 8.02 -7.68 7.58
C LYS A 84 9.33 -6.96 7.24
N GLY A 85 9.29 -5.64 7.28
CA GLY A 85 10.42 -4.80 6.89
C GLY A 85 10.46 -4.42 5.41
N ASN A 86 9.66 -5.07 4.55
CA ASN A 86 9.65 -4.80 3.11
C ASN A 86 8.34 -4.22 2.61
N VAL A 87 7.46 -3.78 3.50
CA VAL A 87 6.19 -3.20 3.10
C VAL A 87 6.01 -1.81 3.71
N GLN A 88 5.26 -1.00 3.00
CA GLN A 88 4.86 0.33 3.45
C GLN A 88 3.42 0.56 3.00
N LEU A 89 2.71 1.47 3.66
CA LEU A 89 1.35 1.81 3.30
C LEU A 89 1.36 3.08 2.45
N THR A 90 0.68 3.03 1.32
CA THR A 90 0.65 4.14 0.36
C THR A 90 -0.76 4.34 -0.14
N CYS A 91 -1.03 5.52 -0.69
CA CYS A 91 -2.23 5.71 -1.50
C CYS A 91 -2.14 4.85 -2.77
N TRP A 92 -3.31 4.44 -3.28
CA TRP A 92 -3.40 3.60 -4.46
C TRP A 92 -2.71 4.23 -5.68
N TRP A 93 -2.93 5.51 -5.90
CA TRP A 93 -2.42 6.18 -7.09
C TRP A 93 -0.90 6.17 -7.18
N PRO A 94 -0.14 6.68 -6.19
CA PRO A 94 1.32 6.60 -6.28
C PRO A 94 1.85 5.18 -6.29
N ASN A 95 1.19 4.23 -5.64
CA ASN A 95 1.58 2.83 -5.68
C ASN A 95 1.47 2.28 -7.10
N LYS A 96 0.36 2.56 -7.78
CA LYS A 96 0.14 2.10 -9.16
C LYS A 96 1.18 2.69 -10.11
N VAL A 97 1.49 3.97 -9.98
CA VAL A 97 2.49 4.63 -10.84
C VAL A 97 3.89 4.10 -10.54
N LYS A 98 4.22 3.91 -9.26
CA LYS A 98 5.51 3.35 -8.85
C LYS A 98 5.73 1.95 -9.42
N SER A 99 4.69 1.12 -9.46
CA SER A 99 4.76 -0.24 -10.00
C SER A 99 5.93 -1.01 -9.37
N ASN A 100 6.88 -1.48 -10.18
CA ASN A 100 8.04 -2.24 -9.71
C ASN A 100 9.28 -1.40 -9.42
N MET A 101 9.17 -0.09 -9.52
CA MET A 101 10.29 0.79 -9.20
C MET A 101 10.63 0.75 -7.71
N SER A 102 11.92 0.92 -7.39
CA SER A 102 12.31 1.20 -6.02
C SER A 102 11.83 2.60 -5.61
N ASN A 103 11.82 2.88 -4.31
CA ASN A 103 11.46 4.22 -3.84
C ASN A 103 12.38 5.29 -4.45
N SER A 104 13.68 5.02 -4.53
CA SER A 104 14.64 5.99 -5.10
C SER A 104 14.42 6.23 -6.58
N GLU A 105 14.11 5.19 -7.36
CA GLU A 105 13.79 5.33 -8.78
C GLU A 105 12.51 6.15 -8.99
N PHE A 106 11.50 5.88 -8.17
CA PHE A 106 10.23 6.61 -8.23
C PHE A 106 10.42 8.08 -7.89
N ILE A 107 11.19 8.38 -6.83
CA ILE A 107 11.49 9.75 -6.42
C ILE A 107 12.24 10.49 -7.54
N LYS A 108 13.22 9.83 -8.15
CA LYS A 108 13.97 10.43 -9.25
C LYS A 108 13.06 10.76 -10.41
N MET A 109 12.19 9.85 -10.80
CA MET A 109 11.22 10.08 -11.87
C MET A 109 10.33 11.27 -11.55
N CYS A 110 9.82 11.35 -10.34
CA CYS A 110 8.95 12.46 -9.92
C CYS A 110 9.67 13.80 -9.97
N LYS A 111 10.94 13.84 -9.55
CA LYS A 111 11.75 15.06 -9.63
C LYS A 111 11.98 15.47 -11.09
N ASP A 112 12.32 14.53 -11.94
CA ASP A 112 12.55 14.82 -13.36
C ASP A 112 11.27 15.35 -14.03
N VAL A 113 10.12 14.77 -13.71
CA VAL A 113 8.83 15.25 -14.21
C VAL A 113 8.55 16.66 -13.72
N ALA A 114 8.74 16.92 -12.43
CA ALA A 114 8.49 18.24 -11.84
C ALA A 114 9.40 19.32 -12.43
N GLU A 115 10.65 18.98 -12.73
CA GLU A 115 11.63 19.91 -13.29
C GLU A 115 11.36 20.22 -14.77
N THR A 116 10.75 19.30 -15.50
CA THR A 116 10.45 19.47 -16.93
C THR A 116 9.11 20.16 -17.14
N CYS A 117 8.12 19.82 -16.34
CA CYS A 117 6.78 20.40 -16.41
C CYS A 117 6.66 21.58 -15.45
#